data_00d1ee580d80b0fe4e2759b549c31336
#
_entry.id   00d1ee580d80b0fe4e2759b549c31336
#
_cell.length_a   1.000
_cell.length_b   1.000
_cell.length_c   1.000
_cell.angle_alpha   90.00
_cell.angle_beta   90.00
_cell.angle_gamma   90.00
#
_symmetry.space_group_name_H-M   'P 1'
#
loop_
_entity.id
_entity.type
_entity.pdbx_description
1 polymer ?
#
loop_
_entity_poly.entity_id
_entity_poly.type
_entity_poly.pdbx_seq_one_letter_code
_entity_poly.pdbx_strand_id
1 'polypeptide(L)'
;DFKSITKTFTINPKSTSVSKLSAGSKKFTVKWKKLTTQTTGYQIQYSTSKKFSGAKTVTVKKNSTTSSTVKKLKAKKTYYVRVRTYKTVSGKKYYSSWSKAKSIKTK
;
A
#
# COMPACT_ATOMS: atom_id res chain seq x y z
N ASP A 1 -38.49 -0.78 -3.71
CA ASP A 1 -37.96 -0.77 -3.84
C ASP A 1 -37.40 -1.23 -3.87
N PHE A 2 -37.37 -1.49 -4.01
CA PHE A 2 -36.49 -2.03 -4.16
C PHE A 2 -35.66 -1.48 -4.47
N LYS A 3 -35.61 -0.85 -4.62
CA LYS A 3 -34.76 -0.29 -5.00
C LYS A 3 -33.72 -0.20 -4.48
N SER A 4 -33.65 -0.18 -3.89
CA SER A 4 -32.61 -0.11 -3.24
C SER A 4 -31.90 -1.17 -3.18
N ILE A 5 -32.25 -1.90 -3.59
CA ILE A 5 -31.66 -2.85 -3.61
C ILE A 5 -30.70 -3.00 -4.25
N THR A 6 -30.66 -2.53 -4.99
CA THR A 6 -29.66 -2.56 -5.70
C THR A 6 -28.54 -2.27 -5.03
N LYS A 7 -28.53 -2.44 -4.03
CA LYS A 7 -27.50 -2.25 -3.47
C LYS A 7 -26.69 -3.16 -3.70
N THR A 8 -25.96 -2.96 -4.31
CA THR A 8 -24.96 -3.74 -4.65
C THR A 8 -24.09 -3.97 -3.56
N PHE A 9 -23.50 -5.11 -3.56
CA PHE A 9 -22.43 -5.33 -2.84
C PHE A 9 -21.32 -4.66 -3.34
N THR A 10 -20.60 -3.85 -2.59
CA THR A 10 -19.33 -3.28 -2.93
C THR A 10 -18.30 -4.02 -2.12
N ILE A 11 -17.30 -4.56 -2.76
CA ILE A 11 -16.21 -5.16 -2.06
C ILE A 11 -15.24 -4.05 -1.72
N ASN A 12 -15.20 -3.69 -0.44
CA ASN A 12 -14.31 -2.63 0.04
C ASN A 12 -13.35 -3.24 1.02
N PRO A 13 -12.14 -3.60 0.59
CA PRO A 13 -11.13 -4.06 1.54
C PRO A 13 -10.87 -2.98 2.58
N LYS A 14 -10.59 -3.40 3.80
CA LYS A 14 -10.26 -2.44 4.84
C LYS A 14 -8.88 -1.89 4.58
N SER A 15 -8.69 -0.61 4.82
CA SER A 15 -7.37 -0.01 4.67
C SER A 15 -6.45 -0.44 5.80
N THR A 16 -5.16 -0.46 5.53
CA THR A 16 -4.15 -0.70 6.55
C THR A 16 -3.32 0.56 6.72
N SER A 17 -2.30 0.51 7.53
CA SER A 17 -1.45 1.67 7.78
C SER A 17 0.01 1.26 7.81
N VAL A 18 0.88 2.22 7.49
CA VAL A 18 2.32 2.00 7.62
C VAL A 18 2.66 2.01 9.10
N SER A 19 3.17 0.90 9.60
CA SER A 19 3.52 0.80 11.02
C SER A 19 4.96 1.23 11.29
N LYS A 20 5.85 1.04 10.31
CA LYS A 20 7.25 1.38 10.50
C LYS A 20 7.96 1.60 9.18
N LEU A 21 8.87 2.56 9.15
CA LEU A 21 9.78 2.76 8.03
C LEU A 21 11.20 2.73 8.58
N SER A 22 12.09 2.02 7.89
CA SER A 22 13.49 1.95 8.27
C SER A 22 14.35 2.30 7.06
N ALA A 23 15.29 3.20 7.23
CA ALA A 23 16.17 3.63 6.15
C ALA A 23 17.40 2.73 6.05
N GLY A 24 17.84 2.51 4.83
CA GLY A 24 19.11 1.85 4.56
C GLY A 24 19.83 2.61 3.47
N SER A 25 21.01 2.13 3.10
CA SER A 25 21.78 2.75 2.02
C SER A 25 21.06 2.53 0.70
N LYS A 26 20.55 3.60 0.10
CA LYS A 26 19.81 3.56 -1.18
C LYS A 26 18.63 2.61 -1.13
N LYS A 27 18.02 2.46 0.05
CA LYS A 27 16.83 1.59 0.21
C LYS A 27 16.04 1.99 1.43
N PHE A 28 14.83 1.46 1.53
CA PHE A 28 14.06 1.54 2.76
C PHE A 28 13.23 0.28 2.91
N THR A 29 12.87 -0.02 4.15
CA THR A 29 11.95 -1.12 4.45
C THR A 29 10.69 -0.52 5.01
N VAL A 30 9.55 -0.92 4.47
CA VAL A 30 8.25 -0.48 4.94
C VAL A 30 7.55 -1.67 5.57
N LYS A 31 6.96 -1.44 6.73
CA LYS A 31 6.13 -2.44 7.40
C LYS A 31 4.73 -1.87 7.58
N TRP A 32 3.74 -2.72 7.51
CA TRP A 32 2.36 -2.30 7.65
C TRP A 32 1.60 -3.29 8.52
N LYS A 33 0.41 -2.89 8.92
CA LYS A 33 -0.42 -3.73 9.76
C LYS A 33 -1.04 -4.83 8.91
N LYS A 34 -0.94 -6.07 9.38
CA LYS A 34 -1.49 -7.22 8.68
C LYS A 34 -3.01 -7.19 8.70
N LEU A 35 -3.61 -7.40 7.53
CA LEU A 35 -5.04 -7.58 7.41
C LEU A 35 -5.28 -8.80 6.53
N THR A 36 -6.12 -9.70 7.00
CA THR A 36 -6.43 -10.90 6.24
C THR A 36 -7.88 -10.96 5.79
N THR A 37 -8.75 -10.18 6.43
CA THR A 37 -10.18 -10.15 6.07
C THR A 37 -10.38 -9.32 4.81
N GLN A 38 -11.02 -9.89 3.81
CA GLN A 38 -11.27 -9.22 2.52
C GLN A 38 -9.99 -8.66 1.91
N THR A 39 -8.88 -9.36 2.11
CA THR A 39 -7.57 -8.89 1.64
C THR A 39 -6.85 -10.02 0.94
N THR A 40 -6.51 -9.81 -0.33
CA THR A 40 -5.69 -10.74 -1.09
C THR A 40 -4.22 -10.38 -0.93
N GLY A 41 -3.92 -9.10 -0.89
CA GLY A 41 -2.56 -8.61 -0.73
C GLY A 41 -2.51 -7.12 -0.52
N TYR A 42 -1.36 -6.53 -0.79
CA TYR A 42 -1.13 -5.12 -0.51
C TYR A 42 -0.45 -4.45 -1.68
N GLN A 43 -0.60 -3.14 -1.77
CA GLN A 43 0.18 -2.32 -2.69
C GLN A 43 0.86 -1.22 -1.92
N ILE A 44 2.16 -1.04 -2.18
CA ILE A 44 2.94 0.04 -1.60
C ILE A 44 3.24 1.02 -2.72
N GLN A 45 3.00 2.29 -2.48
CA GLN A 45 3.32 3.33 -3.43
C GLN A 45 4.34 4.27 -2.81
N TYR A 46 5.37 4.63 -3.55
CA TYR A 46 6.40 5.52 -3.06
C TYR A 46 6.82 6.53 -4.11
N SER A 47 7.23 7.69 -3.64
CA SER A 47 7.64 8.79 -4.52
C SER A 47 8.53 9.76 -3.75
N THR A 48 9.35 10.50 -4.47
CA THR A 48 10.09 11.60 -3.85
C THR A 48 9.24 12.87 -3.75
N SER A 49 8.04 12.84 -4.34
CA SER A 49 7.11 13.95 -4.26
C SER A 49 6.07 13.71 -3.18
N LYS A 50 5.81 14.72 -2.37
CA LYS A 50 4.78 14.65 -1.35
C LYS A 50 3.40 14.40 -1.95
N LYS A 51 3.20 14.80 -3.19
CA LYS A 51 1.95 14.58 -3.91
C LYS A 51 1.94 13.27 -4.69
N PHE A 52 2.96 12.46 -4.54
CA PHE A 52 3.10 11.19 -5.25
C PHE A 52 3.14 11.32 -6.77
N SER A 53 3.71 12.43 -7.25
CA SER A 53 3.97 12.58 -8.68
C SER A 53 5.03 11.57 -9.09
N GLY A 54 4.81 10.89 -10.21
CA GLY A 54 5.75 9.89 -10.70
C GLY A 54 5.93 8.70 -9.76
N ALA A 55 4.92 8.44 -8.94
CA ALA A 55 5.03 7.38 -7.93
C ALA A 55 5.16 6.00 -8.55
N LYS A 56 5.89 5.13 -7.87
CA LYS A 56 6.02 3.73 -8.26
C LYS A 56 5.22 2.88 -7.30
N THR A 57 4.71 1.76 -7.79
CA THR A 57 3.87 0.87 -7.00
C THR A 57 4.49 -0.52 -6.94
N VAL A 58 4.53 -1.08 -5.74
CA VAL A 58 4.97 -2.45 -5.52
C VAL A 58 3.76 -3.25 -5.08
N THR A 59 3.50 -4.37 -5.73
CA THR A 59 2.36 -5.24 -5.39
C THR A 59 2.87 -6.45 -4.61
N VAL A 60 2.26 -6.67 -3.44
CA VAL A 60 2.57 -7.83 -2.59
C VAL A 60 1.37 -8.77 -2.68
N LYS A 61 1.57 -9.95 -3.24
CA LYS A 61 0.47 -10.86 -3.55
C LYS A 61 0.06 -11.78 -2.42
N LYS A 62 0.61 -11.59 -1.23
CA LYS A 62 0.26 -12.39 -0.06
C LYS A 62 -0.19 -11.50 1.08
N ASN A 63 -1.34 -11.79 1.66
CA ASN A 63 -1.83 -11.02 2.78
C ASN A 63 -1.10 -11.33 4.09
N SER A 64 -0.31 -12.39 4.13
CA SER A 64 0.51 -12.72 5.30
C SER A 64 1.82 -11.92 5.33
N THR A 65 2.21 -11.30 4.24
CA THR A 65 3.42 -10.49 4.17
C THR A 65 3.13 -9.10 4.70
N THR A 66 3.92 -8.62 5.63
CA THR A 66 3.70 -7.32 6.27
C THR A 66 4.88 -6.37 6.13
N SER A 67 5.87 -6.72 5.33
CA SER A 67 7.00 -5.85 5.08
C SER A 67 7.54 -6.01 3.67
N SER A 68 8.18 -4.98 3.19
CA SER A 68 8.82 -5.00 1.88
C SER A 68 10.00 -4.04 1.89
N THR A 69 11.09 -4.45 1.25
CA THR A 69 12.27 -3.58 1.11
C THR A 69 12.31 -3.07 -0.32
N VAL A 70 12.39 -1.76 -0.47
CA VAL A 70 12.52 -1.12 -1.77
C VAL A 70 13.98 -0.72 -1.95
N LYS A 71 14.59 -1.19 -3.01
CA LYS A 71 16.02 -0.99 -3.29
C LYS A 71 16.22 -0.12 -4.51
N LYS A 72 17.49 0.13 -4.85
CA LYS A 72 17.87 0.90 -6.04
C LYS A 72 17.32 2.31 -6.01
N LEU A 73 17.31 2.90 -4.84
CA LEU A 73 16.85 4.27 -4.64
C LEU A 73 18.05 5.21 -4.62
N LYS A 74 17.75 6.50 -4.57
CA LYS A 74 18.81 7.51 -4.44
C LYS A 74 19.21 7.60 -2.98
N ALA A 75 20.49 7.82 -2.75
CA ALA A 75 21.02 8.00 -1.38
C ALA A 75 20.62 9.36 -0.84
N LYS A 76 20.42 9.42 0.47
CA LYS A 76 20.12 10.68 1.16
C LYS A 76 18.94 11.43 0.55
N LYS A 77 17.94 10.70 0.09
CA LYS A 77 16.74 11.25 -0.55
C LYS A 77 15.52 10.90 0.28
N THR A 78 14.62 11.86 0.45
CA THR A 78 13.37 11.61 1.16
C THR A 78 12.34 10.99 0.23
N TYR A 79 11.76 9.90 0.67
CA TYR A 79 10.69 9.22 -0.05
C TYR A 79 9.43 9.24 0.78
N TYR A 80 8.30 9.46 0.13
CA TYR A 80 6.99 9.40 0.74
C TYR A 80 6.38 8.05 0.38
N VAL A 81 5.82 7.37 1.37
CA VAL A 81 5.36 5.98 1.23
C VAL A 81 3.95 5.86 1.77
N ARG A 82 3.12 5.13 1.05
CA ARG A 82 1.78 4.79 1.53
C ARG A 82 1.43 3.39 1.08
N VAL A 83 0.45 2.78 1.73
CA VAL A 83 0.06 1.40 1.47
C VAL A 83 -1.45 1.30 1.39
N ARG A 84 -1.93 0.33 0.62
CA ARG A 84 -3.34 -0.03 0.60
C ARG A 84 -3.47 -1.54 0.46
N THR A 85 -4.64 -2.06 0.78
CA THR A 85 -4.95 -3.47 0.58
C THR A 85 -5.70 -3.64 -0.73
N TYR A 86 -5.74 -4.86 -1.24
CA TYR A 86 -6.60 -5.16 -2.37
C TYR A 86 -7.19 -6.55 -2.21
N LYS A 87 -8.34 -6.75 -2.84
CA LYS A 87 -9.02 -8.02 -2.89
C LYS A 87 -9.24 -8.38 -4.35
N THR A 88 -8.89 -9.60 -4.73
CA THR A 88 -9.14 -10.08 -6.09
C THR A 88 -10.35 -11.00 -6.06
N VAL A 89 -11.33 -10.71 -6.90
CA VAL A 89 -12.52 -11.52 -7.02
C VAL A 89 -12.77 -11.73 -8.51
N SER A 90 -12.76 -12.98 -8.94
CA SER A 90 -12.98 -13.34 -10.36
C SER A 90 -12.11 -12.54 -11.32
N GLY A 91 -10.85 -12.38 -10.97
CA GLY A 91 -9.89 -11.67 -11.81
C GLY A 91 -9.93 -10.15 -11.70
N LYS A 92 -10.86 -9.61 -10.93
CA LYS A 92 -10.99 -8.17 -10.77
C LYS A 92 -10.46 -7.74 -9.41
N LYS A 93 -9.69 -6.67 -9.39
CA LYS A 93 -9.12 -6.14 -8.14
C LYS A 93 -9.95 -5.01 -7.59
N TYR A 94 -10.16 -5.04 -6.28
CA TYR A 94 -10.83 -3.99 -5.53
C TYR A 94 -9.84 -3.47 -4.50
N TYR A 95 -9.73 -2.16 -4.37
CA TYR A 95 -8.70 -1.52 -3.54
C TYR A 95 -9.30 -0.77 -2.37
N SER A 96 -8.58 -0.79 -1.25
CA SER A 96 -8.90 0.08 -0.13
C SER A 96 -8.42 1.51 -0.42
N SER A 97 -8.75 2.42 0.47
CA SER A 97 -8.15 3.74 0.45
C SER A 97 -6.67 3.63 0.79
N TRP A 98 -5.87 4.58 0.32
CA TRP A 98 -4.47 4.64 0.71
C TRP A 98 -4.34 5.03 2.17
N SER A 99 -3.33 4.50 2.84
CA SER A 99 -2.99 4.92 4.20
C SER A 99 -2.46 6.35 4.18
N LYS A 100 -2.29 6.93 5.35
CA LYS A 100 -1.58 8.20 5.44
C LYS A 100 -0.18 7.99 4.92
N ALA A 101 0.32 8.95 4.18
CA ALA A 101 1.69 8.90 3.71
C ALA A 101 2.66 9.16 4.87
N LYS A 102 3.75 8.43 4.87
CA LYS A 102 4.84 8.65 5.81
C LYS A 102 6.10 8.85 4.99
N SER A 103 7.08 9.51 5.55
CA SER A 103 8.32 9.77 4.84
C SER A 103 9.51 9.15 5.52
N ILE A 104 10.54 8.84 4.72
CA ILE A 104 11.79 8.28 5.21
C ILE A 104 12.89 8.79 4.31
N LYS A 105 14.02 9.13 4.89
CA LYS A 105 15.18 9.56 4.13
C LYS A 105 16.18 8.42 4.06
N THR A 106 16.57 8.04 2.85
CA THR A 106 17.57 6.97 2.66
C THR A 106 18.95 7.41 3.16
N LYS A 107 19.79 6.45 3.40
CA LYS A 107 21.16 6.71 3.85
C LYS A 107 22.13 6.75 2.70
#